data_d1a9666ce8e188724f3ac296e5d94804
#
_entry.id   d1a9666ce8e188724f3ac296e5d94804
#
_cell.length_a   1.000
_cell.length_b   1.000
_cell.length_c   1.000
_cell.angle_alpha   90.00
_cell.angle_beta   90.00
_cell.angle_gamma   90.00
#
_symmetry.space_group_name_H-M   'P 1'
#
loop_
_entity.id
_entity.type
_entity.pdbx_description
1 polymer ?
#
loop_
_entity_poly.entity_id
_entity_poly.type
_entity_poly.pdbx_seq_one_letter_code
_entity_poly.pdbx_strand_id
1 'polypeptide(L)'
;PRNILADVEDLSNITLYTVDEPESVVSERLFARKKEIPRASLIIEEVCDEFMVWLKTLSVTPTISDLTRLFEDIKNIELSKIQTRYDANTVSAIDKFSSSLIKRISKDPISTLKAQTSNGHYSPAVVDAIRSIYRLDNTLEPTEQD
;
A
#
# COMPACT_ATOMS: atom_id res chain seq x y z
N PRO A 1 -20.07 54.97 -24.82
CA PRO A 1 -20.93 55.12 -25.98
C PRO A 1 -21.06 53.77 -26.65
N ARG A 2 -22.33 53.31 -26.81
CA ARG A 2 -22.60 52.11 -27.59
C ARG A 2 -22.32 52.42 -29.05
N ASN A 3 -21.29 51.82 -29.62
CA ASN A 3 -20.91 52.05 -31.01
C ASN A 3 -21.64 51.12 -32.01
N ILE A 4 -22.52 50.23 -31.50
CA ILE A 4 -23.30 49.29 -32.30
C ILE A 4 -24.78 49.54 -31.96
N LEU A 5 -25.62 49.61 -32.98
CA LEU A 5 -27.05 49.76 -32.84
C LEU A 5 -27.69 48.49 -32.25
N ALA A 6 -28.68 48.64 -31.37
CA ALA A 6 -29.36 47.50 -30.72
C ALA A 6 -30.04 46.55 -31.70
N ASP A 7 -30.47 47.04 -32.86
CA ASP A 7 -31.15 46.28 -33.91
C ASP A 7 -30.27 45.16 -34.52
N VAL A 8 -29.00 45.12 -34.20
CA VAL A 8 -28.08 44.02 -34.63
C VAL A 8 -28.39 42.71 -33.89
N GLU A 9 -29.04 42.74 -32.74
CA GLU A 9 -29.46 41.54 -31.99
C GLU A 9 -30.57 40.74 -32.72
N ASP A 10 -31.34 41.38 -33.59
CA ASP A 10 -32.43 40.75 -34.35
C ASP A 10 -31.92 39.91 -35.54
N LEU A 11 -30.63 39.91 -35.80
CA LEU A 11 -30.04 39.13 -36.89
C LEU A 11 -29.70 37.71 -36.42
N SER A 12 -30.32 36.74 -37.07
CA SER A 12 -30.30 35.30 -36.68
C SER A 12 -28.91 34.62 -36.55
N ASN A 13 -27.84 35.29 -37.01
CA ASN A 13 -26.48 34.76 -37.02
C ASN A 13 -25.48 35.63 -36.22
N ILE A 14 -25.95 36.60 -35.47
CA ILE A 14 -25.09 37.50 -34.70
C ILE A 14 -25.48 37.44 -33.24
N THR A 15 -24.49 37.25 -32.37
CA THR A 15 -24.65 37.33 -30.93
C THR A 15 -23.90 38.57 -30.44
N LEU A 16 -24.62 39.56 -29.87
CA LEU A 16 -24.03 40.77 -29.35
C LEU A 16 -23.68 40.54 -27.87
N TYR A 17 -22.40 40.73 -27.53
CA TYR A 17 -21.94 40.71 -26.13
C TYR A 17 -21.63 42.14 -25.70
N THR A 18 -22.18 42.58 -24.60
CA THR A 18 -21.75 43.82 -23.95
C THR A 18 -20.51 43.56 -23.11
N VAL A 19 -19.73 44.64 -22.81
CA VAL A 19 -18.48 44.50 -22.01
C VAL A 19 -18.77 43.97 -20.60
N ASP A 20 -19.98 44.14 -20.09
CA ASP A 20 -20.41 43.69 -18.76
C ASP A 20 -20.87 42.25 -18.73
N GLU A 21 -21.26 41.63 -19.87
CA GLU A 21 -21.70 40.24 -19.95
C GLU A 21 -20.61 39.22 -19.67
N PRO A 22 -19.35 39.39 -20.09
CA PRO A 22 -18.29 38.51 -19.73
C PRO A 22 -18.08 38.34 -18.22
N GLU A 23 -18.30 39.37 -17.44
CA GLU A 23 -18.17 39.31 -15.97
C GLU A 23 -19.27 38.47 -15.35
N SER A 24 -20.51 38.53 -15.85
CA SER A 24 -21.61 37.67 -15.37
C SER A 24 -21.37 36.20 -15.69
N VAL A 25 -20.94 35.89 -16.92
CA VAL A 25 -20.62 34.53 -17.36
C VAL A 25 -19.42 33.94 -16.59
N VAL A 26 -18.41 34.77 -16.31
CA VAL A 26 -17.26 34.36 -15.48
C VAL A 26 -17.70 34.12 -14.05
N SER A 27 -18.56 34.95 -13.48
CA SER A 27 -19.05 34.78 -12.11
C SER A 27 -19.92 33.52 -11.96
N GLU A 28 -20.78 33.23 -12.91
CA GLU A 28 -21.59 31.99 -12.93
C GLU A 28 -20.71 30.73 -13.02
N ARG A 29 -19.71 30.73 -13.90
CA ARG A 29 -18.76 29.61 -14.03
C ARG A 29 -17.91 29.43 -12.77
N LEU A 30 -17.50 30.52 -12.14
CA LEU A 30 -16.79 30.48 -10.85
C LEU A 30 -17.69 29.95 -9.73
N PHE A 31 -18.96 30.35 -9.72
CA PHE A 31 -19.92 29.81 -8.74
C PHE A 31 -20.20 28.35 -8.94
N ALA A 32 -20.40 27.89 -10.19
CA ALA A 32 -20.56 26.47 -10.52
C ALA A 32 -19.34 25.64 -10.09
N ARG A 33 -18.11 26.14 -10.36
CA ARG A 33 -16.87 25.48 -9.90
C ARG A 33 -16.77 25.41 -8.39
N LYS A 34 -17.11 26.48 -7.68
CA LYS A 34 -17.12 26.50 -6.20
C LYS A 34 -18.08 25.47 -5.62
N LYS A 35 -19.20 25.20 -6.29
CA LYS A 35 -20.19 24.20 -5.89
C LYS A 35 -19.68 22.76 -6.03
N GLU A 36 -18.75 22.50 -6.97
CA GLU A 36 -18.13 21.19 -7.16
C GLU A 36 -16.95 20.91 -6.22
N ILE A 37 -16.38 21.96 -5.57
CA ILE A 37 -15.24 21.81 -4.65
C ILE A 37 -15.52 20.81 -3.53
N PRO A 38 -16.68 20.84 -2.82
CA PRO A 38 -16.95 19.87 -1.76
C PRO A 38 -16.95 18.42 -2.26
N ARG A 39 -17.48 18.19 -3.46
CA ARG A 39 -17.52 16.86 -4.08
C ARG A 39 -16.11 16.38 -4.45
N ALA A 40 -15.29 17.28 -5.02
CA ALA A 40 -13.90 16.99 -5.31
C ALA A 40 -13.10 16.68 -4.04
N SER A 41 -13.34 17.43 -2.95
CA SER A 41 -12.68 17.18 -1.66
C SER A 41 -13.00 15.80 -1.10
N LEU A 42 -14.25 15.37 -1.15
CA LEU A 42 -14.65 14.02 -0.72
C LEU A 42 -13.92 12.90 -1.52
N ILE A 43 -13.80 13.08 -2.83
CA ILE A 43 -13.08 12.11 -3.68
C ILE A 43 -11.59 12.09 -3.30
N ILE A 44 -11.00 13.25 -3.03
CA ILE A 44 -9.60 13.34 -2.62
C ILE A 44 -9.39 12.63 -1.27
N GLU A 45 -10.27 12.86 -0.30
CA GLU A 45 -10.21 12.20 1.00
C GLU A 45 -10.28 10.67 0.86
N GLU A 46 -11.24 10.16 0.08
CA GLU A 46 -11.39 8.72 -0.18
C GLU A 46 -10.11 8.11 -0.81
N VAL A 47 -9.57 8.75 -1.85
CA VAL A 47 -8.35 8.29 -2.52
C VAL A 47 -7.12 8.38 -1.59
N CYS A 48 -7.05 9.42 -0.75
CA CYS A 48 -6.00 9.55 0.25
C CYS A 48 -6.07 8.42 1.29
N ASP A 49 -7.26 8.08 1.77
CA ASP A 49 -7.45 6.99 2.73
C ASP A 49 -7.07 5.64 2.12
N GLU A 50 -7.49 5.35 0.90
CA GLU A 50 -7.08 4.15 0.16
C GLU A 50 -5.55 4.09 -0.02
N PHE A 51 -4.93 5.21 -0.40
CA PHE A 51 -3.48 5.30 -0.54
C PHE A 51 -2.77 5.04 0.80
N MET A 52 -3.26 5.59 1.90
CA MET A 52 -2.68 5.37 3.23
C MET A 52 -2.79 3.91 3.68
N VAL A 53 -3.90 3.24 3.38
CA VAL A 53 -4.06 1.80 3.62
C VAL A 53 -3.04 1.01 2.79
N TRP A 54 -2.92 1.31 1.50
CA TRP A 54 -1.93 0.67 0.62
C TRP A 54 -0.49 0.89 1.10
N LEU A 55 -0.13 2.11 1.50
CA LEU A 55 1.20 2.44 2.02
C LEU A 55 1.54 1.62 3.28
N LYS A 56 0.56 1.42 4.17
CA LYS A 56 0.73 0.56 5.35
C LYS A 56 1.02 -0.90 4.97
N THR A 57 0.40 -1.42 3.90
CA THR A 57 0.67 -2.79 3.46
C THR A 57 2.09 -2.96 2.93
N LEU A 58 2.67 -1.93 2.32
CA LEU A 58 4.05 -1.98 1.83
C LEU A 58 5.08 -2.17 2.95
N SER A 59 4.81 -1.65 4.15
CA SER A 59 5.73 -1.78 5.28
C SER A 59 5.71 -3.16 5.95
N VAL A 60 4.60 -3.89 5.84
CA VAL A 60 4.44 -5.23 6.44
C VAL A 60 4.94 -6.35 5.52
N THR A 61 4.75 -6.19 4.22
CA THR A 61 5.13 -7.21 3.23
C THR A 61 6.61 -7.60 3.29
N PRO A 62 7.58 -6.67 3.38
CA PRO A 62 8.99 -7.02 3.54
C PRO A 62 9.23 -7.82 4.82
N THR A 63 8.63 -7.44 5.94
CA THR A 63 8.80 -8.14 7.22
C THR A 63 8.28 -9.57 7.16
N ILE A 64 7.14 -9.81 6.50
CA ILE A 64 6.62 -11.16 6.27
C ILE A 64 7.59 -11.97 5.40
N SER A 65 8.11 -11.38 4.35
CA SER A 65 9.07 -12.03 3.46
C SER A 65 10.37 -12.38 4.19
N ASP A 66 10.92 -11.43 4.95
CA ASP A 66 12.15 -11.63 5.71
C ASP A 66 11.98 -12.72 6.79
N LEU A 67 10.85 -12.72 7.51
CA LEU A 67 10.52 -13.74 8.49
C LEU A 67 10.40 -15.14 7.86
N THR A 68 9.74 -15.22 6.71
CA THR A 68 9.59 -16.48 5.98
C THR A 68 10.94 -17.00 5.52
N ARG A 69 11.77 -16.12 4.97
CA ARG A 69 13.14 -16.46 4.53
C ARG A 69 13.97 -16.94 5.71
N LEU A 70 13.96 -16.26 6.85
CA LEU A 70 14.68 -16.66 8.05
C LEU A 70 14.34 -18.09 8.47
N PHE A 71 13.07 -18.46 8.51
CA PHE A 71 12.66 -19.81 8.90
C PHE A 71 13.09 -20.88 7.88
N GLU A 72 13.02 -20.57 6.59
CA GLU A 72 13.51 -21.46 5.54
C GLU A 72 15.03 -21.63 5.61
N ASP A 73 15.77 -20.55 5.88
CA ASP A 73 17.24 -20.60 6.02
C ASP A 73 17.65 -21.45 7.22
N ILE A 74 17.00 -21.27 8.39
CA ILE A 74 17.23 -22.12 9.57
C ILE A 74 16.97 -23.59 9.23
N LYS A 75 15.85 -23.90 8.58
CA LYS A 75 15.53 -25.27 8.15
C LYS A 75 16.63 -25.84 7.25
N ASN A 76 17.08 -25.09 6.25
CA ASN A 76 18.08 -25.54 5.30
C ASN A 76 19.44 -25.78 5.96
N ILE A 77 19.83 -24.91 6.91
CA ILE A 77 21.04 -25.10 7.73
C ILE A 77 20.95 -26.41 8.53
N GLU A 78 19.82 -26.66 9.21
CA GLU A 78 19.66 -27.87 10.00
C GLU A 78 19.58 -29.14 9.12
N LEU A 79 18.90 -29.05 7.95
CA LEU A 79 18.88 -30.17 7.00
C LEU A 79 20.28 -30.50 6.48
N SER A 80 21.12 -29.50 6.21
CA SER A 80 22.47 -29.71 5.71
C SER A 80 23.34 -30.51 6.70
N LYS A 81 23.13 -30.33 8.01
CA LYS A 81 23.87 -31.07 9.06
C LYS A 81 23.55 -32.58 9.11
N ILE A 82 22.36 -32.95 8.65
CA ILE A 82 21.91 -34.36 8.70
C ILE A 82 22.06 -35.10 7.37
N GLN A 83 22.22 -34.37 6.24
CA GLN A 83 22.33 -34.99 4.91
C GLN A 83 23.41 -36.05 4.79
N THR A 84 24.52 -35.90 5.53
CA THR A 84 25.63 -36.84 5.53
C THR A 84 25.47 -38.00 6.50
N ARG A 85 24.46 -37.94 7.40
CA ARG A 85 24.28 -38.90 8.48
C ARG A 85 23.12 -39.89 8.24
N TYR A 86 22.18 -39.51 7.37
CA TYR A 86 20.94 -40.25 7.14
C TYR A 86 20.75 -40.54 5.65
N ASP A 87 19.99 -41.57 5.33
CA ASP A 87 19.61 -41.88 3.96
C ASP A 87 18.66 -40.83 3.36
N ALA A 88 18.58 -40.78 2.03
CA ALA A 88 17.81 -39.78 1.30
C ALA A 88 16.30 -39.78 1.64
N ASN A 89 15.73 -40.97 1.97
CA ASN A 89 14.31 -41.05 2.31
C ASN A 89 14.04 -40.43 3.68
N THR A 90 14.92 -40.69 4.66
CA THR A 90 14.86 -40.09 6.00
C THR A 90 15.02 -38.58 5.91
N VAL A 91 15.99 -38.06 5.15
CA VAL A 91 16.20 -36.62 4.95
C VAL A 91 14.97 -35.99 4.30
N SER A 92 14.38 -36.60 3.28
CA SER A 92 13.16 -36.13 2.63
C SER A 92 11.95 -36.10 3.59
N ALA A 93 11.82 -37.08 4.47
CA ALA A 93 10.75 -37.12 5.47
C ALA A 93 10.92 -35.98 6.49
N ILE A 94 12.15 -35.73 6.95
CA ILE A 94 12.48 -34.64 7.88
C ILE A 94 12.22 -33.28 7.22
N ASP A 95 12.59 -33.07 5.94
CA ASP A 95 12.33 -31.85 5.20
C ASP A 95 10.82 -31.54 5.11
N LYS A 96 10.03 -32.56 4.74
CA LYS A 96 8.56 -32.40 4.68
C LYS A 96 7.95 -32.05 6.04
N PHE A 97 8.40 -32.71 7.08
CA PHE A 97 7.94 -32.46 8.45
C PHE A 97 8.31 -31.01 8.89
N SER A 98 9.58 -30.63 8.70
CA SER A 98 10.10 -29.29 9.05
C SER A 98 9.34 -28.20 8.30
N SER A 99 9.11 -28.38 7.00
CA SER A 99 8.34 -27.44 6.18
C SER A 99 6.90 -27.30 6.67
N SER A 100 6.26 -28.40 7.07
CA SER A 100 4.91 -28.38 7.65
C SER A 100 4.89 -27.66 9.00
N LEU A 101 5.89 -27.90 9.84
CA LEU A 101 6.04 -27.26 11.14
C LEU A 101 6.24 -25.74 11.00
N ILE A 102 7.13 -25.31 10.11
CA ILE A 102 7.37 -23.89 9.81
C ILE A 102 6.07 -23.20 9.35
N LYS A 103 5.36 -23.81 8.40
CA LYS A 103 4.07 -23.26 7.93
C LYS A 103 3.06 -23.08 9.07
N ARG A 104 3.02 -24.05 10.01
CA ARG A 104 2.10 -24.00 11.13
C ARG A 104 2.48 -22.91 12.14
N ILE A 105 3.76 -22.80 12.47
CA ILE A 105 4.26 -21.78 13.43
C ILE A 105 4.13 -20.37 12.84
N SER A 106 4.40 -20.20 11.55
CA SER A 106 4.37 -18.91 10.87
C SER A 106 2.96 -18.39 10.59
N LYS A 107 1.95 -19.27 10.58
CA LYS A 107 0.58 -18.92 10.17
C LYS A 107 -0.01 -17.79 10.99
N ASP A 108 0.03 -17.92 12.31
CA ASP A 108 -0.64 -16.95 13.19
C ASP A 108 0.08 -15.60 13.24
N PRO A 109 1.42 -15.51 13.36
CA PRO A 109 2.15 -14.25 13.24
C PRO A 109 1.89 -13.55 11.91
N ILE A 110 1.95 -14.27 10.79
CA ILE A 110 1.73 -13.70 9.46
C ILE A 110 0.28 -13.23 9.29
N SER A 111 -0.69 -14.02 9.74
CA SER A 111 -2.10 -13.63 9.66
C SER A 111 -2.41 -12.41 10.51
N THR A 112 -1.81 -12.31 11.70
CA THR A 112 -1.94 -11.14 12.58
C THR A 112 -1.36 -9.88 11.94
N LEU A 113 -0.16 -9.97 11.35
CA LEU A 113 0.45 -8.87 10.63
C LEU A 113 -0.43 -8.38 9.47
N LYS A 114 -0.97 -9.31 8.68
CA LYS A 114 -1.88 -8.99 7.56
C LYS A 114 -3.19 -8.36 8.05
N ALA A 115 -3.78 -8.90 9.13
CA ALA A 115 -5.03 -8.39 9.67
C ALA A 115 -4.89 -6.97 10.23
N GLN A 116 -3.75 -6.63 10.82
CA GLN A 116 -3.49 -5.27 11.32
C GLN A 116 -3.45 -4.23 10.20
N THR A 117 -2.97 -4.59 9.01
CA THR A 117 -2.98 -3.69 7.85
C THR A 117 -4.38 -3.50 7.26
N SER A 118 -5.18 -4.56 7.22
CA SER A 118 -6.52 -4.53 6.62
C SER A 118 -7.55 -3.83 7.52
N ASN A 119 -7.41 -3.92 8.84
CA ASN A 119 -8.38 -3.40 9.80
C ASN A 119 -8.08 -1.96 10.27
N GLY A 120 -7.17 -1.26 9.63
CA GLY A 120 -6.80 0.11 9.99
C GLY A 120 -6.02 0.24 11.31
N HIS A 121 -5.73 -0.84 12.02
CA HIS A 121 -4.96 -0.86 13.28
C HIS A 121 -3.46 -1.06 13.06
N TYR A 122 -2.94 -0.58 11.93
CA TYR A 122 -1.51 -0.66 11.66
C TYR A 122 -0.71 0.05 12.76
N SER A 123 0.18 -0.70 13.41
CA SER A 123 1.12 -0.19 14.39
C SER A 123 2.54 -0.44 13.91
N PRO A 124 3.29 0.61 13.52
CA PRO A 124 4.70 0.47 13.18
C PRO A 124 5.50 -0.21 14.31
N ALA A 125 5.18 0.08 15.55
CA ALA A 125 5.86 -0.50 16.71
C ALA A 125 5.77 -2.04 16.77
N VAL A 126 4.69 -2.64 16.27
CA VAL A 126 4.56 -4.12 16.20
C VAL A 126 5.47 -4.68 15.13
N VAL A 127 5.56 -4.02 13.98
CA VAL A 127 6.48 -4.42 12.90
C VAL A 127 7.92 -4.32 13.37
N ASP A 128 8.29 -3.19 13.99
CA ASP A 128 9.63 -2.96 14.53
C ASP A 128 9.99 -3.96 15.63
N ALA A 129 9.03 -4.29 16.51
CA ALA A 129 9.22 -5.31 17.53
C ALA A 129 9.51 -6.69 16.92
N ILE A 130 8.76 -7.11 15.90
CA ILE A 130 9.00 -8.38 15.19
C ILE A 130 10.37 -8.36 14.51
N ARG A 131 10.72 -7.29 13.79
CA ARG A 131 12.03 -7.15 13.16
C ARG A 131 13.17 -7.25 14.18
N SER A 132 13.00 -6.59 15.32
CA SER A 132 13.98 -6.62 16.42
C SER A 132 14.09 -8.00 17.07
N ILE A 133 12.96 -8.65 17.43
CA ILE A 133 12.93 -9.97 18.08
C ILE A 133 13.59 -11.04 17.20
N TYR A 134 13.32 -11.02 15.90
CA TYR A 134 13.85 -11.99 14.94
C TYR A 134 15.14 -11.51 14.28
N ARG A 135 15.67 -10.32 14.65
CA ARG A 135 16.88 -9.71 14.08
C ARG A 135 16.88 -9.65 12.56
N LEU A 136 15.73 -9.31 11.96
CA LEU A 136 15.54 -9.33 10.51
C LEU A 136 16.36 -8.26 9.78
N ASP A 137 16.81 -7.21 10.49
CA ASP A 137 17.63 -6.13 9.93
C ASP A 137 19.14 -6.45 9.96
N ASN A 138 19.53 -7.46 10.71
CA ASN A 138 20.89 -7.96 10.69
C ASN A 138 20.95 -9.06 9.61
N THR A 139 21.43 -8.74 8.43
CA THR A 139 21.96 -9.72 7.50
C THR A 139 22.89 -10.64 8.27
N LEU A 140 22.58 -11.94 8.27
CA LEU A 140 23.36 -12.97 8.94
C LEU A 140 24.83 -12.83 8.52
N GLU A 141 25.63 -12.13 9.30
CA GLU A 141 27.05 -12.40 9.29
C GLU A 141 27.22 -13.84 9.83
N PRO A 142 27.93 -14.70 9.12
CA PRO A 142 28.19 -16.04 9.62
C PRO A 142 28.87 -15.88 10.97
N THR A 143 28.19 -16.29 12.03
CA THR A 143 28.78 -16.41 13.36
C THR A 143 29.90 -17.45 13.21
N GLU A 144 31.14 -16.99 13.12
CA GLU A 144 32.29 -17.82 13.41
C GLU A 144 32.08 -18.31 14.85
N GLN A 145 31.67 -19.56 14.95
CA GLN A 145 31.65 -20.26 16.24
C GLN A 145 32.89 -21.10 16.32
N ASP A 146 33.69 -20.81 17.35
CA ASP A 146 34.74 -21.65 17.92
C ASP A 146 34.33 -23.12 18.12
#